data_259d0f21199de2e2833c8b4a376482b3
#
_entry.id   259d0f21199de2e2833c8b4a376482b3
#
_cell.length_a   1.000
_cell.length_b   1.000
_cell.length_c   1.000
_cell.angle_alpha   90.00
_cell.angle_beta   90.00
_cell.angle_gamma   90.00
#
_symmetry.space_group_name_H-M   'P 1'
#
loop_
_entity.id
_entity.type
_entity.pdbx_description
1 polymer ?
#
loop_
_entity_poly.entity_id
_entity_poly.type
_entity_poly.pdbx_seq_one_letter_code
_entity_poly.pdbx_strand_id
1 'polypeptide(L)'
;MLCEGGLERYAVTNQEMQSLEPSLRGSYYGGFYCPGDATGDIHKFTTGLAETTQRLGVKYLFGMDASAIHLNEQGVRVLLKPSDENMEKPANTIEILNADALVICGGVGSYHLAEMLGDRVNIYPVKGYSITVELKDRTSQQHAPWVSLLDESAKIVASRLGIDRLRVAGTAEFNGYNRDIRSDRIQPLIDWLHRNFDLSTEFAIPWAGLRPMMPNMMPIVNRGKRERVFYNTGHGHLGWTLSAATAAMISQQIAQSHPI
;
A
#
# COMPACT_ATOMS: atom_id res chain seq x y z
N MET A 1 -0.74 8.21 25.84
CA MET A 1 -1.43 7.94 24.55
C MET A 1 -1.05 6.60 23.92
N LEU A 2 0.21 6.28 23.56
CA LEU A 2 0.51 4.98 22.93
C LEU A 2 0.36 3.80 23.90
N CYS A 3 0.84 3.94 25.12
CA CYS A 3 0.68 2.91 26.18
C CYS A 3 -0.78 2.69 26.57
N GLU A 4 -1.63 3.72 26.53
CA GLU A 4 -3.07 3.62 26.79
C GLU A 4 -3.79 2.82 25.69
N GLY A 5 -3.24 2.81 24.47
CA GLY A 5 -3.71 1.98 23.34
C GLY A 5 -3.18 0.55 23.33
N GLY A 6 -2.46 0.12 24.37
CA GLY A 6 -1.89 -1.23 24.46
C GLY A 6 -0.65 -1.46 23.59
N LEU A 7 -0.03 -0.39 23.06
CA LEU A 7 1.20 -0.48 22.29
C LEU A 7 2.41 -0.42 23.22
N GLU A 8 3.15 -1.51 23.27
CA GLU A 8 4.42 -1.57 23.98
C GLU A 8 5.50 -0.84 23.17
N ARG A 9 6.01 0.26 23.72
CA ARG A 9 7.06 1.06 23.11
C ARG A 9 7.96 1.66 24.17
N TYR A 10 9.26 1.46 24.06
CA TYR A 10 10.22 2.00 25.02
C TYR A 10 11.43 2.65 24.33
N ALA A 11 12.01 3.63 25.03
CA ALA A 11 13.21 4.30 24.56
C ALA A 11 14.42 3.36 24.66
N VAL A 12 15.29 3.42 23.67
CA VAL A 12 16.54 2.66 23.61
C VAL A 12 17.71 3.60 23.33
N THR A 13 18.81 3.34 24.00
CA THR A 13 20.08 4.02 23.81
C THR A 13 20.76 3.56 22.52
N ASN A 14 21.79 4.28 22.07
CA ASN A 14 22.60 3.86 20.93
C ASN A 14 23.21 2.46 21.11
N GLN A 15 23.65 2.12 22.31
CA GLN A 15 24.23 0.81 22.61
C GLN A 15 23.18 -0.32 22.53
N GLU A 16 21.97 -0.06 23.05
CA GLU A 16 20.85 -1.00 22.94
C GLU A 16 20.38 -1.17 21.49
N MET A 17 20.36 -0.08 20.70
CA MET A 17 20.06 -0.16 19.25
C MET A 17 21.05 -1.06 18.52
N GLN A 18 22.35 -0.92 18.78
CA GLN A 18 23.39 -1.77 18.18
C GLN A 18 23.31 -3.23 18.64
N SER A 19 22.80 -3.46 19.85
CA SER A 19 22.57 -4.82 20.35
C SER A 19 21.34 -5.46 19.69
N LEU A 20 20.29 -4.68 19.45
CA LEU A 20 19.06 -5.11 18.74
C LEU A 20 19.32 -5.35 17.25
N GLU A 21 20.14 -4.48 16.63
CA GLU A 21 20.47 -4.55 15.21
C GLU A 21 21.98 -4.33 14.99
N PRO A 22 22.79 -5.41 15.09
CA PRO A 22 24.24 -5.32 14.97
C PRO A 22 24.75 -4.88 13.59
N SER A 23 23.95 -5.00 12.53
CA SER A 23 24.31 -4.55 11.19
C SER A 23 24.23 -3.03 11.01
N LEU A 24 23.55 -2.34 11.95
CA LEU A 24 23.37 -0.90 11.90
C LEU A 24 24.67 -0.16 12.20
N ARG A 25 25.11 0.66 11.26
CA ARG A 25 26.33 1.49 11.37
C ARG A 25 25.96 2.90 11.83
N GLY A 26 26.92 3.56 12.43
CA GLY A 26 26.81 4.95 12.85
C GLY A 26 26.57 5.13 14.34
N SER A 27 26.35 6.38 14.71
CA SER A 27 26.07 6.77 16.08
C SER A 27 24.78 7.58 16.10
N TYR A 28 23.88 7.20 17.00
CA TYR A 28 22.55 7.77 17.12
C TYR A 28 22.35 8.29 18.55
N TYR A 29 21.51 9.30 18.72
CA TYR A 29 21.13 9.77 20.06
C TYR A 29 20.35 8.71 20.85
N GLY A 30 19.64 7.84 20.15
CA GLY A 30 18.77 6.80 20.65
C GLY A 30 17.60 6.56 19.73
N GLY A 31 16.68 5.75 20.16
CA GLY A 31 15.48 5.42 19.36
C GLY A 31 14.33 4.96 20.25
N PHE A 32 13.32 4.42 19.58
CA PHE A 32 12.21 3.73 20.23
C PHE A 32 12.07 2.34 19.62
N TYR A 33 11.91 1.36 20.46
CA TYR A 33 11.69 -0.02 20.04
C TYR A 33 10.26 -0.45 20.40
N CYS A 34 9.61 -1.09 19.43
CA CYS A 34 8.27 -1.64 19.56
C CYS A 34 8.34 -3.16 19.30
N PRO A 35 8.41 -4.01 20.32
CA PRO A 35 8.59 -5.46 20.15
C PRO A 35 7.39 -6.15 19.50
N GLY A 36 6.21 -5.56 19.62
CA GLY A 36 4.98 -6.07 19.01
C GLY A 36 4.81 -5.74 17.53
N ASP A 37 5.66 -4.88 16.95
CA ASP A 37 5.60 -4.56 15.54
C ASP A 37 6.14 -5.71 14.68
N ALA A 38 5.58 -5.84 13.47
CA ALA A 38 5.97 -6.88 12.54
C ALA A 38 6.05 -6.35 11.11
N THR A 39 6.89 -6.97 10.30
CA THR A 39 7.01 -6.70 8.88
C THR A 39 6.34 -7.82 8.08
N GLY A 40 5.51 -7.44 7.10
CA GLY A 40 4.89 -8.37 6.18
C GLY A 40 5.23 -8.07 4.73
N ASP A 41 5.33 -9.10 3.92
CA ASP A 41 5.43 -8.98 2.46
C ASP A 41 4.04 -8.80 1.87
N ILE A 42 3.66 -7.54 1.62
CA ILE A 42 2.33 -7.20 1.11
C ILE A 42 2.06 -7.81 -0.28
N HIS A 43 3.08 -7.99 -1.11
CA HIS A 43 2.91 -8.61 -2.43
C HIS A 43 2.51 -10.09 -2.28
N LYS A 44 3.24 -10.84 -1.45
CA LYS A 44 2.90 -12.24 -1.16
C LYS A 44 1.53 -12.36 -0.51
N PHE A 45 1.20 -11.45 0.42
CA PHE A 45 -0.10 -11.45 1.08
C PHE A 45 -1.24 -11.20 0.08
N THR A 46 -1.16 -10.17 -0.74
CA THR A 46 -2.24 -9.83 -1.70
C THR A 46 -2.42 -10.90 -2.77
N THR A 47 -1.32 -11.47 -3.27
CA THR A 47 -1.36 -12.57 -4.22
C THR A 47 -2.01 -13.82 -3.61
N GLY A 48 -1.56 -14.23 -2.43
CA GLY A 48 -2.12 -15.40 -1.74
C GLY A 48 -3.58 -15.21 -1.32
N LEU A 49 -3.98 -13.98 -0.96
CA LEU A 49 -5.37 -13.64 -0.67
C LEU A 49 -6.23 -13.74 -1.94
N ALA A 50 -5.77 -13.21 -3.07
CA ALA A 50 -6.46 -13.31 -4.34
C ALA A 50 -6.66 -14.77 -4.78
N GLU A 51 -5.61 -15.60 -4.71
CA GLU A 51 -5.69 -17.02 -5.02
C GLU A 51 -6.68 -17.78 -4.10
N THR A 52 -6.66 -17.43 -2.80
CA THR A 52 -7.55 -18.06 -1.82
C THR A 52 -9.00 -17.69 -2.05
N THR A 53 -9.28 -16.41 -2.25
CA THR A 53 -10.66 -15.95 -2.48
C THR A 53 -11.19 -16.40 -3.83
N GLN A 54 -10.32 -16.55 -4.85
CA GLN A 54 -10.71 -17.16 -6.12
C GLN A 54 -11.18 -18.61 -5.95
N ARG A 55 -10.50 -19.40 -5.12
CA ARG A 55 -10.94 -20.77 -4.76
C ARG A 55 -12.28 -20.79 -4.02
N LEU A 56 -12.60 -19.70 -3.32
CA LEU A 56 -13.90 -19.51 -2.65
C LEU A 56 -14.98 -18.91 -3.57
N GLY A 57 -14.71 -18.77 -4.87
CA GLY A 57 -15.70 -18.36 -5.88
C GLY A 57 -15.65 -16.87 -6.25
N VAL A 58 -14.72 -16.08 -5.70
CA VAL A 58 -14.52 -14.69 -6.14
C VAL A 58 -13.95 -14.67 -7.56
N LYS A 59 -14.59 -13.90 -8.44
CA LYS A 59 -14.15 -13.71 -9.84
C LYS A 59 -13.27 -12.46 -9.93
N TYR A 60 -12.13 -12.61 -10.58
CA TYR A 60 -11.19 -11.52 -10.87
C TYR A 60 -11.20 -11.19 -12.37
N LEU A 61 -11.32 -9.92 -12.70
CA LEU A 61 -11.28 -9.40 -14.06
C LEU A 61 -10.06 -8.48 -14.21
N PHE A 62 -8.89 -9.10 -14.34
CA PHE A 62 -7.63 -8.38 -14.51
C PHE A 62 -7.55 -7.72 -15.90
N GLY A 63 -6.81 -6.62 -15.98
CA GLY A 63 -6.62 -5.87 -17.23
C GLY A 63 -7.89 -5.21 -17.75
N MET A 64 -8.85 -4.91 -16.86
CA MET A 64 -10.09 -4.21 -17.20
C MET A 64 -10.25 -2.96 -16.36
N ASP A 65 -10.65 -1.86 -16.99
CA ASP A 65 -10.99 -0.59 -16.34
C ASP A 65 -12.50 -0.37 -16.34
N ALA A 66 -13.03 0.16 -15.25
CA ALA A 66 -14.40 0.63 -15.21
C ALA A 66 -14.52 1.95 -15.99
N SER A 67 -15.26 1.94 -17.09
CA SER A 67 -15.45 3.10 -17.97
C SER A 67 -16.73 3.89 -17.69
N ALA A 68 -17.76 3.24 -17.13
CA ALA A 68 -19.00 3.87 -16.69
C ALA A 68 -19.66 3.05 -15.58
N ILE A 69 -20.40 3.73 -14.71
CA ILE A 69 -21.17 3.11 -13.64
C ILE A 69 -22.60 3.66 -13.70
N HIS A 70 -23.58 2.78 -13.79
CA HIS A 70 -25.00 3.11 -13.81
C HIS A 70 -25.72 2.43 -12.64
N LEU A 71 -26.60 3.17 -11.99
CA LEU A 71 -27.45 2.69 -10.90
C LEU A 71 -28.90 2.67 -11.37
N ASN A 72 -29.60 1.61 -11.06
CA ASN A 72 -31.04 1.50 -11.26
C ASN A 72 -31.70 0.81 -10.05
N GLU A 73 -32.99 0.61 -10.08
CA GLU A 73 -33.76 -0.04 -9.01
C GLU A 73 -33.32 -1.49 -8.78
N GLN A 74 -32.77 -2.15 -9.77
CA GLN A 74 -32.38 -3.56 -9.74
C GLN A 74 -30.94 -3.76 -9.22
N GLY A 75 -30.08 -2.73 -9.26
CA GLY A 75 -28.69 -2.85 -8.83
C GLY A 75 -27.72 -1.86 -9.47
N VAL A 76 -26.49 -2.31 -9.59
CA VAL A 76 -25.39 -1.56 -10.19
C VAL A 76 -24.96 -2.24 -11.47
N ARG A 77 -24.81 -1.45 -12.53
CA ARG A 77 -24.24 -1.88 -13.81
C ARG A 77 -22.92 -1.16 -14.04
N VAL A 78 -21.84 -1.91 -14.21
CA VAL A 78 -20.50 -1.39 -14.50
C VAL A 78 -20.12 -1.78 -15.93
N LEU A 79 -19.75 -0.80 -16.72
CA LEU A 79 -19.18 -1.01 -18.05
C LEU A 79 -17.68 -1.10 -17.91
N LEU A 80 -17.10 -2.19 -18.39
CA LEU A 80 -15.68 -2.48 -18.36
C LEU A 80 -15.11 -2.39 -19.77
N LYS A 81 -13.93 -1.79 -19.88
CA LYS A 81 -13.10 -1.79 -21.11
C LYS A 81 -11.72 -2.37 -20.78
N PRO A 82 -11.00 -2.94 -21.76
CA PRO A 82 -9.61 -3.30 -21.55
C PRO A 82 -8.79 -2.10 -21.07
N SER A 83 -7.90 -2.31 -20.11
CA SER A 83 -6.92 -1.29 -19.72
C SER A 83 -5.90 -1.08 -20.85
N ASP A 84 -5.25 0.07 -20.88
CA ASP A 84 -4.23 0.39 -21.88
C ASP A 84 -3.03 -0.60 -21.85
N GLU A 85 -2.83 -1.28 -20.72
CA GLU A 85 -1.80 -2.32 -20.54
C GLU A 85 -2.24 -3.70 -21.03
N ASN A 86 -3.54 -3.89 -21.34
CA ASN A 86 -4.08 -5.18 -21.78
C ASN A 86 -4.04 -5.31 -23.31
N MET A 87 -2.95 -5.87 -23.82
CA MET A 87 -2.74 -6.12 -25.25
C MET A 87 -3.53 -7.31 -25.81
N GLU A 88 -4.17 -8.13 -24.97
CA GLU A 88 -4.84 -9.37 -25.38
C GLU A 88 -6.27 -9.14 -25.89
N LYS A 89 -6.92 -8.06 -25.48
CA LYS A 89 -8.30 -7.74 -25.87
C LYS A 89 -8.36 -6.53 -26.82
N PRO A 90 -9.24 -6.55 -27.84
CA PRO A 90 -9.46 -5.38 -28.66
C PRO A 90 -9.93 -4.17 -27.83
N ALA A 91 -9.38 -3.00 -28.09
CA ALA A 91 -9.68 -1.77 -27.34
C ALA A 91 -11.17 -1.41 -27.29
N ASN A 92 -11.95 -1.86 -28.28
CA ASN A 92 -13.40 -1.61 -28.37
C ASN A 92 -14.25 -2.66 -27.65
N THR A 93 -13.65 -3.62 -26.95
CA THR A 93 -14.40 -4.62 -26.18
C THR A 93 -15.04 -3.95 -24.96
N ILE A 94 -16.37 -4.02 -24.88
CA ILE A 94 -17.11 -3.57 -23.69
C ILE A 94 -17.73 -4.79 -23.03
N GLU A 95 -17.40 -5.02 -21.77
CA GLU A 95 -18.05 -6.03 -20.93
C GLU A 95 -19.00 -5.33 -19.96
N ILE A 96 -20.14 -5.96 -19.68
CA ILE A 96 -21.12 -5.43 -18.74
C ILE A 96 -21.17 -6.35 -17.52
N LEU A 97 -20.92 -5.78 -16.36
CA LEU A 97 -21.06 -6.44 -15.07
C LEU A 97 -22.29 -5.89 -14.34
N ASN A 98 -23.20 -6.77 -13.92
CA ASN A 98 -24.33 -6.40 -13.07
C ASN A 98 -24.08 -6.96 -11.66
N ALA A 99 -24.43 -6.18 -10.64
CA ALA A 99 -24.28 -6.54 -9.23
C ALA A 99 -25.35 -5.86 -8.39
N ASP A 100 -25.60 -6.40 -7.18
CA ASP A 100 -26.54 -5.82 -6.22
C ASP A 100 -25.97 -4.57 -5.54
N ALA A 101 -24.66 -4.53 -5.33
CA ALA A 101 -23.94 -3.42 -4.72
C ALA A 101 -22.54 -3.25 -5.32
N LEU A 102 -21.95 -2.08 -5.14
CA LEU A 102 -20.59 -1.73 -5.58
C LEU A 102 -19.77 -1.23 -4.39
N VAL A 103 -18.57 -1.79 -4.24
CA VAL A 103 -17.57 -1.27 -3.29
C VAL A 103 -16.40 -0.67 -4.07
N ILE A 104 -16.13 0.60 -3.87
CA ILE A 104 -15.02 1.30 -4.51
C ILE A 104 -13.78 1.21 -3.63
N CYS A 105 -12.80 0.42 -4.09
CA CYS A 105 -11.50 0.19 -3.45
C CYS A 105 -10.32 0.55 -4.38
N GLY A 106 -10.52 1.46 -5.33
CA GLY A 106 -9.61 1.75 -6.45
C GLY A 106 -8.38 2.60 -6.11
N GLY A 107 -8.01 2.77 -4.84
CA GLY A 107 -6.87 3.59 -4.45
C GLY A 107 -6.99 5.01 -5.01
N VAL A 108 -5.97 5.49 -5.75
CA VAL A 108 -6.03 6.82 -6.39
C VAL A 108 -7.09 6.92 -7.49
N GLY A 109 -7.45 5.81 -8.12
CA GLY A 109 -8.53 5.75 -9.12
C GLY A 109 -9.94 5.94 -8.53
N SER A 110 -10.09 5.81 -7.20
CA SER A 110 -11.39 6.01 -6.54
C SER A 110 -11.95 7.42 -6.72
N TYR A 111 -11.09 8.42 -6.95
CA TYR A 111 -11.52 9.77 -7.27
C TYR A 111 -12.42 9.78 -8.52
N HIS A 112 -11.93 9.21 -9.61
CA HIS A 112 -12.68 9.18 -10.88
C HIS A 112 -13.91 8.28 -10.83
N LEU A 113 -13.83 7.14 -10.12
CA LEU A 113 -14.98 6.26 -9.94
C LEU A 113 -16.10 6.94 -9.14
N ALA A 114 -15.74 7.72 -8.13
CA ALA A 114 -16.70 8.52 -7.35
C ALA A 114 -17.34 9.63 -8.19
N GLU A 115 -16.56 10.30 -9.05
CA GLU A 115 -17.08 11.32 -9.98
C GLU A 115 -18.14 10.76 -10.90
N MET A 116 -17.99 9.53 -11.43
CA MET A 116 -19.00 8.86 -12.26
C MET A 116 -20.36 8.68 -11.56
N LEU A 117 -20.35 8.66 -10.22
CA LEU A 117 -21.52 8.50 -9.36
C LEU A 117 -22.07 9.83 -8.82
N GLY A 118 -21.42 10.95 -9.12
CA GLY A 118 -21.73 12.26 -8.55
C GLY A 118 -21.31 12.41 -7.08
N ASP A 119 -20.45 11.52 -6.58
CA ASP A 119 -19.81 11.61 -5.28
C ASP A 119 -18.48 12.36 -5.36
N ARG A 120 -18.03 12.90 -4.24
CA ARG A 120 -16.74 13.58 -4.15
C ARG A 120 -15.84 12.89 -3.13
N VAL A 121 -14.72 12.38 -3.59
CA VAL A 121 -13.68 11.76 -2.78
C VAL A 121 -12.38 12.55 -2.97
N ASN A 122 -11.91 13.22 -1.92
CA ASN A 122 -10.77 14.14 -2.01
C ASN A 122 -9.42 13.41 -1.90
N ILE A 123 -9.23 12.36 -2.68
CA ILE A 123 -7.97 11.64 -2.76
C ILE A 123 -7.00 12.40 -3.66
N TYR A 124 -5.80 12.65 -3.14
CA TYR A 124 -4.67 13.17 -3.91
C TYR A 124 -3.58 12.11 -4.03
N PRO A 125 -3.05 11.85 -5.24
CA PRO A 125 -1.97 10.89 -5.42
C PRO A 125 -0.64 11.49 -4.95
N VAL A 126 -0.09 10.96 -3.86
CA VAL A 126 1.24 11.32 -3.37
C VAL A 126 2.21 10.21 -3.73
N LYS A 127 3.14 10.50 -4.64
CA LYS A 127 4.11 9.53 -5.12
C LYS A 127 5.18 9.25 -4.08
N GLY A 128 5.42 7.98 -3.80
CA GLY A 128 6.52 7.49 -2.99
C GLY A 128 7.46 6.63 -3.79
N TYR A 129 8.71 6.55 -3.34
CA TYR A 129 9.75 5.77 -3.99
C TYR A 129 10.28 4.70 -3.06
N SER A 130 10.81 3.64 -3.64
CA SER A 130 11.55 2.61 -2.91
C SER A 130 12.61 1.98 -3.79
N ILE A 131 13.58 1.34 -3.14
CA ILE A 131 14.49 0.39 -3.76
C ILE A 131 14.33 -0.95 -3.09
N THR A 132 14.50 -2.03 -3.85
CA THR A 132 14.62 -3.38 -3.32
C THR A 132 16.01 -3.90 -3.62
N VAL A 133 16.74 -4.29 -2.59
CA VAL A 133 18.06 -4.88 -2.67
C VAL A 133 17.93 -6.39 -2.48
N GLU A 134 18.47 -7.16 -3.42
CA GLU A 134 18.56 -8.62 -3.29
C GLU A 134 19.75 -9.01 -2.42
N LEU A 135 19.51 -9.84 -1.44
CA LEU A 135 20.51 -10.37 -0.50
C LEU A 135 20.94 -11.77 -0.98
N LYS A 136 21.80 -11.80 -2.02
CA LYS A 136 22.12 -13.01 -2.79
C LYS A 136 23.00 -14.01 -2.05
N ASP A 137 23.79 -13.55 -1.10
CA ASP A 137 24.78 -14.34 -0.39
C ASP A 137 24.71 -14.14 1.12
N ARG A 138 25.46 -15.00 1.85
CA ARG A 138 25.49 -14.97 3.31
C ARG A 138 26.00 -13.65 3.86
N THR A 139 26.93 -13.00 3.18
CA THR A 139 27.50 -11.71 3.61
C THR A 139 26.47 -10.61 3.53
N SER A 140 25.79 -10.44 2.40
CA SER A 140 24.71 -9.46 2.23
C SER A 140 23.55 -9.72 3.20
N GLN A 141 23.24 -10.99 3.46
CA GLN A 141 22.21 -11.36 4.44
C GLN A 141 22.58 -11.00 5.88
N GLN A 142 23.86 -11.08 6.24
CA GLN A 142 24.36 -10.70 7.58
C GLN A 142 24.49 -9.18 7.74
N HIS A 143 24.78 -8.45 6.67
CA HIS A 143 24.91 -7.00 6.69
C HIS A 143 23.57 -6.25 6.54
N ALA A 144 22.49 -6.96 6.21
CA ALA A 144 21.17 -6.39 6.12
C ALA A 144 20.43 -6.46 7.47
N PRO A 145 19.66 -5.42 7.84
CA PRO A 145 18.95 -5.41 9.11
C PRO A 145 17.89 -6.51 9.17
N TRP A 146 17.73 -7.08 10.36
CA TRP A 146 16.60 -7.94 10.72
C TRP A 146 15.44 -7.15 11.30
N VAL A 147 15.73 -6.11 12.05
CA VAL A 147 14.74 -5.21 12.64
C VAL A 147 14.29 -4.20 11.60
N SER A 148 12.99 -3.98 11.45
CA SER A 148 12.48 -2.87 10.62
C SER A 148 12.86 -1.53 11.26
N LEU A 149 13.35 -0.62 10.44
CA LEU A 149 13.87 0.67 10.88
C LEU A 149 13.08 1.82 10.26
N LEU A 150 12.73 2.80 11.07
CA LEU A 150 12.20 4.08 10.63
C LEU A 150 13.17 5.20 11.05
N ASP A 151 13.75 5.88 10.08
CA ASP A 151 14.46 7.14 10.29
C ASP A 151 13.47 8.30 10.19
N GLU A 152 13.12 8.87 11.33
CA GLU A 152 12.16 9.99 11.41
C GLU A 152 12.68 11.26 10.74
N SER A 153 14.00 11.50 10.77
CA SER A 153 14.60 12.69 10.16
C SER A 153 14.61 12.61 8.64
N ALA A 154 14.99 11.46 8.10
CA ALA A 154 15.03 11.21 6.66
C ALA A 154 13.67 10.80 6.08
N LYS A 155 12.70 10.41 6.93
CA LYS A 155 11.41 9.81 6.52
C LYS A 155 11.59 8.58 5.64
N ILE A 156 12.58 7.74 6.00
CA ILE A 156 12.94 6.51 5.31
C ILE A 156 12.65 5.31 6.21
N VAL A 157 12.06 4.29 5.62
CA VAL A 157 11.78 2.99 6.25
C VAL A 157 12.59 1.92 5.55
N ALA A 158 13.31 1.10 6.32
CA ALA A 158 13.95 -0.12 5.84
C ALA A 158 13.24 -1.34 6.42
N SER A 159 12.86 -2.28 5.58
CA SER A 159 12.14 -3.49 5.97
C SER A 159 12.68 -4.71 5.25
N ARG A 160 13.06 -5.73 6.02
CA ARG A 160 13.50 -7.01 5.46
C ARG A 160 12.30 -7.85 5.05
N LEU A 161 12.29 -8.33 3.81
CA LEU A 161 11.24 -9.15 3.23
C LEU A 161 11.75 -10.58 3.02
N GLY A 162 11.64 -11.38 4.08
CA GLY A 162 12.22 -12.73 4.10
C GLY A 162 13.72 -12.72 4.31
N ILE A 163 14.42 -13.76 3.83
CA ILE A 163 15.87 -13.89 3.99
C ILE A 163 16.66 -13.16 2.89
N ASP A 164 16.07 -12.97 1.76
CA ASP A 164 16.69 -12.67 0.47
C ASP A 164 16.47 -11.23 -0.06
N ARG A 165 15.65 -10.42 0.62
CA ARG A 165 15.33 -9.07 0.14
C ARG A 165 15.28 -8.04 1.25
N LEU A 166 15.82 -6.86 0.98
CA LEU A 166 15.66 -5.66 1.80
C LEU A 166 14.98 -4.57 0.97
N ARG A 167 13.90 -4.02 1.48
CA ARG A 167 13.23 -2.88 0.88
C ARG A 167 13.50 -1.62 1.68
N VAL A 168 13.94 -0.56 1.00
CA VAL A 168 14.11 0.78 1.55
C VAL A 168 13.13 1.71 0.83
N ALA A 169 12.25 2.34 1.58
CA ALA A 169 11.18 3.18 1.05
C ALA A 169 11.18 4.54 1.73
N GLY A 170 10.87 5.58 0.96
CA GLY A 170 10.81 6.94 1.50
C GLY A 170 10.20 7.90 0.51
N THR A 171 10.50 9.17 0.74
CA THR A 171 10.10 10.32 -0.08
C THR A 171 8.58 10.49 -0.26
N ALA A 172 8.20 11.73 -0.49
CA ALA A 172 6.85 12.10 -0.88
C ALA A 172 6.96 13.17 -1.96
N GLU A 173 6.33 12.92 -3.11
CA GLU A 173 6.34 13.84 -4.24
C GLU A 173 4.91 14.17 -4.66
N PHE A 174 4.60 15.46 -4.75
CA PHE A 174 3.33 15.96 -5.25
C PHE A 174 3.48 16.24 -6.75
N ASN A 175 3.14 15.26 -7.57
CA ASN A 175 3.30 15.28 -9.03
C ASN A 175 2.11 14.64 -9.76
N GLY A 176 0.90 14.78 -9.21
CA GLY A 176 -0.31 14.22 -9.79
C GLY A 176 -0.20 12.72 -10.03
N TYR A 177 -0.67 12.26 -11.17
CA TYR A 177 -0.68 10.85 -11.56
C TYR A 177 0.62 10.38 -12.25
N ASN A 178 1.65 11.22 -12.33
CA ASN A 178 2.92 10.83 -12.93
C ASN A 178 3.58 9.67 -12.14
N ARG A 179 3.96 8.60 -12.85
CA ARG A 179 4.58 7.38 -12.29
C ARG A 179 6.05 7.22 -12.65
N ASP A 180 6.66 8.16 -13.38
CA ASP A 180 8.04 8.07 -13.78
C ASP A 180 8.95 7.95 -12.55
N ILE A 181 9.95 7.08 -12.65
CA ILE A 181 10.96 6.88 -11.62
C ILE A 181 12.10 7.87 -11.88
N ARG A 182 12.31 8.78 -10.94
CA ARG A 182 13.33 9.81 -11.03
C ARG A 182 14.56 9.40 -10.23
N SER A 183 15.73 9.47 -10.84
CA SER A 183 17.02 9.13 -10.21
C SER A 183 17.32 10.02 -8.99
N ASP A 184 17.00 11.33 -9.07
CA ASP A 184 17.21 12.27 -7.98
C ASP A 184 16.33 11.98 -6.74
N ARG A 185 15.29 11.15 -6.90
CA ARG A 185 14.41 10.67 -5.81
C ARG A 185 14.81 9.28 -5.29
N ILE A 186 15.54 8.52 -6.11
CA ILE A 186 16.10 7.21 -5.71
C ILE A 186 17.42 7.39 -4.97
N GLN A 187 18.27 8.33 -5.41
CA GLN A 187 19.60 8.54 -4.83
C GLN A 187 19.59 8.73 -3.30
N PRO A 188 18.68 9.53 -2.70
CA PRO A 188 18.62 9.66 -1.24
C PRO A 188 18.39 8.34 -0.49
N LEU A 189 17.69 7.37 -1.09
CA LEU A 189 17.46 6.04 -0.49
C LEU A 189 18.75 5.21 -0.53
N ILE A 190 19.48 5.28 -1.63
CA ILE A 190 20.80 4.63 -1.82
C ILE A 190 21.81 5.21 -0.81
N ASP A 191 21.91 6.54 -0.75
CA ASP A 191 22.83 7.24 0.16
C ASP A 191 22.53 6.93 1.63
N TRP A 192 21.23 6.86 1.99
CA TRP A 192 20.81 6.48 3.32
C TRP A 192 21.21 5.03 3.64
N LEU A 193 21.01 4.11 2.69
CA LEU A 193 21.40 2.70 2.87
C LEU A 193 22.90 2.56 3.10
N HIS A 194 23.73 3.19 2.27
CA HIS A 194 25.19 3.12 2.38
C HIS A 194 25.73 3.75 3.67
N ARG A 195 25.08 4.79 4.20
CA ARG A 195 25.47 5.39 5.48
C ARG A 195 25.20 4.47 6.68
N ASN A 196 24.13 3.70 6.60
CA ASN A 196 23.66 2.91 7.73
C ASN A 196 24.04 1.43 7.67
N PHE A 197 24.39 0.91 6.48
CA PHE A 197 24.68 -0.52 6.27
C PHE A 197 25.82 -0.74 5.27
N ASP A 198 26.44 -1.91 5.37
CA ASP A 198 27.47 -2.37 4.41
C ASP A 198 26.85 -3.26 3.33
N LEU A 199 26.06 -2.63 2.48
CA LEU A 199 25.33 -3.33 1.43
C LEU A 199 25.60 -2.69 0.06
N SER A 200 25.83 -3.53 -0.95
CA SER A 200 25.86 -3.08 -2.34
C SER A 200 24.47 -2.76 -2.84
N THR A 201 24.33 -1.68 -3.60
CA THR A 201 23.10 -1.28 -4.30
C THR A 201 23.21 -1.38 -5.82
N GLU A 202 24.26 -2.04 -6.33
CA GLU A 202 24.55 -2.16 -7.77
C GLU A 202 23.35 -2.71 -8.57
N PHE A 203 22.62 -3.65 -7.97
CA PHE A 203 21.44 -4.28 -8.57
C PHE A 203 20.15 -3.92 -7.85
N ALA A 204 20.11 -2.78 -7.17
CA ALA A 204 18.90 -2.33 -6.50
C ALA A 204 17.80 -2.01 -7.52
N ILE A 205 16.63 -2.58 -7.31
CA ILE A 205 15.45 -2.40 -8.18
C ILE A 205 14.65 -1.20 -7.69
N PRO A 206 14.61 -0.09 -8.45
CA PRO A 206 13.80 1.07 -8.09
C PRO A 206 12.32 0.84 -8.39
N TRP A 207 11.47 1.46 -7.60
CA TRP A 207 10.02 1.45 -7.79
C TRP A 207 9.40 2.76 -7.32
N ALA A 208 8.30 3.16 -7.95
CA ALA A 208 7.49 4.28 -7.53
C ALA A 208 6.00 3.92 -7.54
N GLY A 209 5.23 4.46 -6.59
CA GLY A 209 3.79 4.24 -6.50
C GLY A 209 3.05 5.42 -5.90
N LEU A 210 1.76 5.50 -6.22
CA LEU A 210 0.89 6.60 -5.82
C LEU A 210 0.10 6.21 -4.56
N ARG A 211 0.33 6.91 -3.46
CA ARG A 211 -0.43 6.76 -2.22
C ARG A 211 -1.75 7.52 -2.33
N PRO A 212 -2.90 6.91 -2.07
CA PRO A 212 -4.20 7.58 -2.09
C PRO A 212 -4.40 8.41 -0.81
N MET A 213 -3.79 9.60 -0.77
CA MET A 213 -3.81 10.44 0.43
C MET A 213 -5.09 11.25 0.54
N MET A 214 -5.71 11.19 1.73
CA MET A 214 -6.81 12.07 2.11
C MET A 214 -6.29 13.29 2.87
N PRO A 215 -6.92 14.48 2.74
CA PRO A 215 -6.47 15.69 3.44
C PRO A 215 -6.43 15.55 4.97
N ASN A 216 -7.33 14.77 5.53
CA ASN A 216 -7.42 14.49 6.97
C ASN A 216 -6.69 13.21 7.39
N MET A 217 -5.97 12.55 6.48
CA MET A 217 -5.24 11.29 6.68
C MET A 217 -6.12 10.09 7.08
N MET A 218 -7.44 10.22 7.03
CA MET A 218 -8.39 9.17 7.39
C MET A 218 -8.98 8.52 6.14
N PRO A 219 -9.04 7.17 6.06
CA PRO A 219 -9.71 6.49 4.96
C PRO A 219 -11.22 6.71 5.00
N ILE A 220 -11.84 6.57 3.84
CA ILE A 220 -13.30 6.52 3.72
C ILE A 220 -13.71 5.05 3.77
N VAL A 221 -14.44 4.67 4.83
CA VAL A 221 -14.95 3.32 5.05
C VAL A 221 -16.43 3.44 5.39
N ASN A 222 -17.27 3.71 4.40
CA ASN A 222 -18.68 3.92 4.59
C ASN A 222 -19.49 3.82 3.30
N ARG A 223 -20.80 3.96 3.44
CA ARG A 223 -21.76 4.09 2.34
C ARG A 223 -21.58 5.44 1.64
N GLY A 224 -21.70 5.46 0.31
CA GLY A 224 -21.77 6.67 -0.51
C GLY A 224 -23.15 7.36 -0.43
N LYS A 225 -23.32 8.40 -1.24
CA LYS A 225 -24.65 9.07 -1.35
C LYS A 225 -25.70 8.18 -2.00
N ARG A 226 -25.29 7.26 -2.83
CA ARG A 226 -26.18 6.32 -3.52
C ARG A 226 -26.35 5.05 -2.72
N GLU A 227 -27.53 4.49 -2.73
CA GLU A 227 -27.96 3.43 -1.83
C GLU A 227 -27.09 2.16 -1.90
N ARG A 228 -26.63 1.79 -3.08
CA ARG A 228 -25.91 0.54 -3.35
C ARG A 228 -24.41 0.74 -3.53
N VAL A 229 -23.89 1.91 -3.14
CA VAL A 229 -22.47 2.27 -3.32
C VAL A 229 -21.78 2.42 -1.97
N PHE A 230 -20.64 1.76 -1.85
CA PHE A 230 -19.79 1.78 -0.66
C PHE A 230 -18.36 2.17 -1.05
N TYR A 231 -17.62 2.72 -0.11
CA TYR A 231 -16.23 3.11 -0.25
C TYR A 231 -15.38 2.44 0.82
N ASN A 232 -14.26 1.84 0.41
CA ASN A 232 -13.17 1.42 1.28
C ASN A 232 -11.85 1.87 0.63
N THR A 233 -11.49 3.14 0.79
CA THR A 233 -10.44 3.79 0.01
C THR A 233 -9.80 4.96 0.76
N GLY A 234 -8.74 5.56 0.20
CA GLY A 234 -8.10 6.74 0.79
C GLY A 234 -7.18 6.46 1.97
N HIS A 235 -6.64 5.25 2.07
CA HIS A 235 -5.82 4.80 3.21
C HIS A 235 -4.43 5.43 3.28
N GLY A 236 -4.02 6.20 2.28
CA GLY A 236 -2.72 6.84 2.25
C GLY A 236 -1.56 5.84 2.34
N HIS A 237 -0.70 6.03 3.33
CA HIS A 237 0.43 5.14 3.62
C HIS A 237 0.11 4.04 4.65
N LEU A 238 -1.09 4.03 5.22
CA LEU A 238 -1.52 3.08 6.26
C LEU A 238 -2.41 1.95 5.73
N GLY A 239 -2.55 1.81 4.41
CA GLY A 239 -3.44 0.82 3.80
C GLY A 239 -3.14 -0.61 4.23
N TRP A 240 -1.88 -0.99 4.34
CA TRP A 240 -1.47 -2.30 4.85
C TRP A 240 -1.91 -2.52 6.30
N THR A 241 -1.56 -1.59 7.17
CA THR A 241 -1.87 -1.65 8.62
C THR A 241 -3.36 -1.71 8.90
N LEU A 242 -4.17 -0.96 8.13
CA LEU A 242 -5.61 -0.83 8.37
C LEU A 242 -6.45 -1.85 7.57
N SER A 243 -5.86 -2.64 6.68
CA SER A 243 -6.58 -3.45 5.69
C SER A 243 -7.63 -4.39 6.30
N ALA A 244 -7.26 -5.16 7.32
CA ALA A 244 -8.16 -6.12 7.95
C ALA A 244 -9.33 -5.44 8.68
N ALA A 245 -9.04 -4.36 9.43
CA ALA A 245 -10.05 -3.61 10.17
C ALA A 245 -11.06 -2.94 9.22
N THR A 246 -10.56 -2.26 8.18
CA THR A 246 -11.44 -1.57 7.23
C THR A 246 -12.23 -2.53 6.34
N ALA A 247 -11.66 -3.71 6.02
CA ALA A 247 -12.40 -4.78 5.35
C ALA A 247 -13.55 -5.31 6.22
N ALA A 248 -13.31 -5.56 7.50
CA ALA A 248 -14.37 -6.00 8.43
C ALA A 248 -15.48 -4.94 8.57
N MET A 249 -15.10 -3.67 8.73
CA MET A 249 -16.06 -2.55 8.86
C MET A 249 -16.95 -2.44 7.62
N ILE A 250 -16.40 -2.47 6.42
CA ILE A 250 -17.19 -2.31 5.20
C ILE A 250 -18.07 -3.54 4.94
N SER A 251 -17.56 -4.74 5.21
CA SER A 251 -18.33 -5.98 5.09
C SER A 251 -19.57 -5.99 6.00
N GLN A 252 -19.43 -5.51 7.24
CA GLN A 252 -20.53 -5.38 8.16
C GLN A 252 -21.61 -4.39 7.67
N GLN A 253 -21.19 -3.24 7.14
CA GLN A 253 -22.11 -2.24 6.59
C GLN A 253 -22.89 -2.77 5.38
N ILE A 254 -22.23 -3.53 4.49
CA ILE A 254 -22.87 -4.15 3.33
C ILE A 254 -23.91 -5.17 3.79
N ALA A 255 -23.55 -6.07 4.71
CA ALA A 255 -24.45 -7.09 5.22
C ALA A 255 -25.70 -6.50 5.92
N GLN A 256 -25.55 -5.38 6.63
CA GLN A 256 -26.66 -4.66 7.26
C GLN A 256 -27.58 -3.98 6.24
N SER A 257 -27.03 -3.52 5.12
CA SER A 257 -27.78 -2.81 4.08
C SER A 257 -28.46 -3.76 3.07
N HIS A 258 -27.91 -4.95 2.90
CA HIS A 258 -28.38 -5.98 1.96
C HIS A 258 -28.36 -7.32 2.69
N PRO A 259 -29.33 -7.61 3.58
CA PRO A 259 -29.41 -8.90 4.24
C PRO A 259 -29.58 -10.00 3.19
N ILE A 260 -28.68 -10.98 3.25
CA ILE A 260 -28.66 -12.17 2.39
C ILE A 260 -29.72 -13.14 2.84
#